data_e301daed73cc76f167e0036dc1926751
#
_entry.id   e301daed73cc76f167e0036dc1926751
#
_cell.length_a   1.000
_cell.length_b   1.000
_cell.length_c   1.000
_cell.angle_alpha   90.00
_cell.angle_beta   90.00
_cell.angle_gamma   90.00
#
_symmetry.space_group_name_H-M   'P 1'
#
loop_
_entity.id
_entity.type
_entity.pdbx_description
1 polymer ?
#
loop_
_entity_poly.entity_id
_entity_poly.type
_entity_poly.pdbx_seq_one_letter_code
_entity_poly.pdbx_strand_id
1 'polypeptide(L)'
;GYGFLSENADFARRCEEEGVIFIGPSADIISKMGIKTEARKIMREAGLPIVPGTETPVQGIDEVKKVANEVGYPIMLKALAGGGGKGMRLVRTEEEVETALRLSQSEAGTSFGNDAVYIEKYIENPHHIEVQIMGDKYGNVVHLYERECSIQRRNQKVIEESPSPFVKEETRKKMLKVAVEACKKIG
;
A
#
# COMPACT_ATOMS: atom_id res chain seq x y z
N GLY A 1 11.44 -3.70 -14.59
CA GLY A 1 12.23 -4.90 -14.33
C GLY A 1 11.85 -5.59 -13.03
N TYR A 2 12.53 -6.62 -12.68
CA TYR A 2 12.40 -7.35 -11.41
C TYR A 2 13.79 -7.53 -10.79
N GLY A 3 13.85 -7.88 -9.51
CA GLY A 3 15.08 -8.08 -8.77
C GLY A 3 15.34 -7.00 -7.73
N PHE A 4 16.52 -7.02 -7.12
CA PHE A 4 16.84 -6.18 -5.97
C PHE A 4 16.81 -4.66 -6.23
N LEU A 5 16.96 -4.24 -7.47
CA LEU A 5 16.97 -2.82 -7.86
C LEU A 5 15.70 -2.39 -8.61
N SER A 6 14.67 -3.23 -8.68
CA SER A 6 13.45 -2.93 -9.43
C SER A 6 12.66 -1.74 -8.88
N GLU A 7 12.79 -1.45 -7.58
CA GLU A 7 12.16 -0.34 -6.88
C GLU A 7 13.16 0.73 -6.44
N ASN A 8 14.34 0.75 -7.06
CA ASN A 8 15.39 1.72 -6.75
C ASN A 8 15.35 2.87 -7.76
N ALA A 9 14.92 4.05 -7.32
CA ALA A 9 14.77 5.22 -8.17
C ALA A 9 16.10 5.73 -8.75
N ASP A 10 17.19 5.66 -7.95
CA ASP A 10 18.50 6.12 -8.41
C ASP A 10 19.07 5.19 -9.49
N PHE A 11 18.83 3.89 -9.36
CA PHE A 11 19.20 2.94 -10.39
C PHE A 11 18.43 3.18 -11.69
N ALA A 12 17.12 3.42 -11.61
CA ALA A 12 16.30 3.74 -12.79
C ALA A 12 16.78 5.02 -13.47
N ARG A 13 17.08 6.07 -12.70
CA ARG A 13 17.62 7.34 -13.20
C ARG A 13 18.99 7.13 -13.87
N ARG A 14 19.85 6.33 -13.26
CA ARG A 14 21.16 6.03 -13.83
C ARG A 14 21.06 5.28 -15.15
N CYS A 15 20.11 4.38 -15.28
CA CYS A 15 19.83 3.71 -16.56
C CYS A 15 19.45 4.73 -17.66
N GLU A 16 18.57 5.68 -17.35
CA GLU A 16 18.17 6.74 -18.29
C GLU A 16 19.35 7.61 -18.73
N GLU A 17 20.21 8.04 -17.76
CA GLU A 17 21.39 8.85 -18.02
C GLU A 17 22.40 8.14 -18.94
N GLU A 18 22.54 6.83 -18.79
CA GLU A 18 23.45 6.00 -19.59
C GLU A 18 22.79 5.47 -20.90
N GLY A 19 21.58 5.88 -21.21
CA GLY A 19 20.86 5.44 -22.39
C GLY A 19 20.41 3.97 -22.37
N VAL A 20 20.37 3.35 -21.18
CA VAL A 20 19.88 1.99 -20.98
C VAL A 20 18.39 2.02 -20.67
N ILE A 21 17.60 1.25 -21.43
CA ILE A 21 16.15 1.19 -21.24
C ILE A 21 15.84 0.41 -19.94
N PHE A 22 15.36 1.12 -18.93
CA PHE A 22 14.79 0.50 -17.73
C PHE A 22 13.34 0.07 -18.01
N ILE A 23 13.07 -1.24 -17.95
CA ILE A 23 11.70 -1.77 -18.12
C ILE A 23 10.98 -1.65 -16.78
N GLY A 24 10.29 -0.55 -16.55
CA GLY A 24 9.60 -0.21 -15.32
C GLY A 24 9.11 1.23 -15.32
N PRO A 25 8.53 1.70 -14.21
CA PRO A 25 8.14 3.09 -14.04
C PRO A 25 9.35 4.03 -14.09
N SER A 26 9.12 5.32 -14.32
CA SER A 26 10.17 6.33 -14.23
C SER A 26 10.75 6.43 -12.81
N ALA A 27 11.97 6.92 -12.68
CA ALA A 27 12.61 7.13 -11.37
C ALA A 27 11.76 7.97 -10.42
N ASP A 28 11.07 8.99 -10.96
CA ASP A 28 10.20 9.88 -10.19
C ASP A 28 8.97 9.14 -9.63
N ILE A 29 8.34 8.28 -10.43
CA ILE A 29 7.20 7.46 -9.99
C ILE A 29 7.63 6.44 -8.96
N ILE A 30 8.79 5.78 -9.16
CA ILE A 30 9.34 4.84 -8.16
C ILE A 30 9.54 5.55 -6.82
N SER A 31 10.12 6.75 -6.83
CA SER A 31 10.31 7.56 -5.62
C SER A 31 9.01 7.89 -4.91
N LYS A 32 8.02 8.43 -5.64
CA LYS A 32 6.72 8.83 -5.10
C LYS A 32 5.94 7.64 -4.55
N MET A 33 5.94 6.53 -5.27
CA MET A 33 5.23 5.31 -4.87
C MET A 33 5.90 4.57 -3.72
N GLY A 34 7.19 4.81 -3.49
CA GLY A 34 7.93 4.29 -2.34
C GLY A 34 7.52 4.91 -1.00
N ILE A 35 6.89 6.10 -1.01
CA ILE A 35 6.41 6.80 0.17
C ILE A 35 4.93 6.48 0.36
N LYS A 36 4.59 5.68 1.39
CA LYS A 36 3.22 5.15 1.60
C LYS A 36 2.13 6.23 1.64
N THR A 37 2.39 7.36 2.27
CA THR A 37 1.43 8.47 2.38
C THR A 37 1.22 9.16 1.03
N GLU A 38 2.29 9.39 0.28
CA GLU A 38 2.20 9.95 -1.08
C GLU A 38 1.53 8.97 -2.05
N ALA A 39 1.91 7.71 -2.02
CA ALA A 39 1.28 6.67 -2.83
C ALA A 39 -0.23 6.61 -2.60
N ARG A 40 -0.68 6.62 -1.33
CA ARG A 40 -2.12 6.65 -1.00
C ARG A 40 -2.82 7.88 -1.56
N LYS A 41 -2.20 9.06 -1.42
CA LYS A 41 -2.75 10.32 -1.95
C LYS A 41 -2.90 10.25 -3.47
N ILE A 42 -1.83 9.88 -4.17
CA ILE A 42 -1.81 9.73 -5.63
C ILE A 42 -2.88 8.74 -6.10
N MET A 43 -2.96 7.58 -5.46
CA MET A 43 -3.94 6.55 -5.82
C MET A 43 -5.38 7.02 -5.61
N ARG A 44 -5.66 7.73 -4.51
CA ARG A 44 -6.98 8.31 -4.27
C ARG A 44 -7.34 9.38 -5.33
N GLU A 45 -6.43 10.29 -5.64
CA GLU A 45 -6.61 11.30 -6.67
C GLU A 45 -6.80 10.67 -8.06
N ALA A 46 -6.18 9.52 -8.29
CA ALA A 46 -6.39 8.70 -9.47
C ALA A 46 -7.75 7.98 -9.49
N GLY A 47 -8.46 7.92 -8.35
CA GLY A 47 -9.80 7.33 -8.23
C GLY A 47 -9.80 5.86 -7.78
N LEU A 48 -8.67 5.35 -7.26
CA LEU A 48 -8.66 4.03 -6.64
C LEU A 48 -9.33 4.06 -5.27
N PRO A 49 -10.15 3.04 -4.93
CA PRO A 49 -10.58 2.82 -3.57
C PRO A 49 -9.36 2.55 -2.68
N ILE A 50 -9.24 3.29 -1.60
CA ILE A 50 -8.21 3.06 -0.59
C ILE A 50 -8.84 2.54 0.69
N VAL A 51 -8.07 1.79 1.48
CA VAL A 51 -8.52 1.36 2.80
C VAL A 51 -8.76 2.60 3.67
N PRO A 52 -9.96 2.76 4.29
CA PRO A 52 -10.25 3.89 5.15
C PRO A 52 -9.22 4.03 6.28
N GLY A 53 -8.93 5.28 6.67
CA GLY A 53 -7.95 5.56 7.73
C GLY A 53 -7.46 7.00 7.69
N THR A 54 -6.42 7.31 8.47
CA THR A 54 -5.82 8.65 8.51
C THR A 54 -4.77 8.83 7.41
N GLU A 55 -4.63 10.07 6.97
CA GLU A 55 -3.59 10.47 6.00
C GLU A 55 -2.34 11.01 6.69
N THR A 56 -2.55 11.52 7.89
CA THR A 56 -1.51 12.07 8.75
C THR A 56 -1.41 11.25 10.03
N PRO A 57 -0.26 11.32 10.72
CA PRO A 57 -0.13 10.71 12.03
C PRO A 57 -1.15 11.27 13.03
N VAL A 58 -1.69 10.40 13.87
CA VAL A 58 -2.64 10.80 14.92
C VAL A 58 -1.93 11.56 16.05
N GLN A 59 -2.60 12.57 16.59
CA GLN A 59 -2.05 13.45 17.63
C GLN A 59 -2.34 12.94 19.05
N GLY A 60 -3.15 11.89 19.23
CA GLY A 60 -3.47 11.37 20.54
C GLY A 60 -4.66 10.41 20.57
N ILE A 61 -5.02 9.98 21.78
CA ILE A 61 -6.05 8.97 22.02
C ILE A 61 -7.41 9.40 21.49
N ASP A 62 -7.80 10.65 21.71
CA ASP A 62 -9.13 11.16 21.31
C ASP A 62 -9.32 11.15 19.80
N GLU A 63 -8.27 11.49 19.06
CA GLU A 63 -8.31 11.42 17.59
C GLU A 63 -8.39 9.96 17.12
N VAL A 64 -7.65 9.04 17.76
CA VAL A 64 -7.73 7.61 17.45
C VAL A 64 -9.15 7.08 17.65
N LYS A 65 -9.78 7.39 18.79
CA LYS A 65 -11.16 6.99 19.09
C LYS A 65 -12.15 7.55 18.09
N LYS A 66 -12.02 8.85 17.76
CA LYS A 66 -12.87 9.51 16.78
C LYS A 66 -12.81 8.81 15.42
N VAL A 67 -11.59 8.65 14.88
CA VAL A 67 -11.40 7.99 13.57
C VAL A 67 -11.86 6.53 13.62
N ALA A 68 -11.56 5.80 14.71
CA ALA A 68 -11.98 4.42 14.86
C ALA A 68 -13.52 4.27 14.86
N ASN A 69 -14.24 5.21 15.46
CA ASN A 69 -15.69 5.23 15.43
C ASN A 69 -16.25 5.57 14.03
N GLU A 70 -15.57 6.42 13.26
CA GLU A 70 -15.96 6.77 11.89
C GLU A 70 -15.74 5.59 10.92
N VAL A 71 -14.59 4.91 10.99
CA VAL A 71 -14.25 3.79 10.06
C VAL A 71 -14.75 2.43 10.57
N GLY A 72 -15.14 2.36 11.83
CA GLY A 72 -15.57 1.15 12.55
C GLY A 72 -14.39 0.26 12.99
N TYR A 73 -14.55 -0.38 14.16
CA TYR A 73 -13.62 -1.42 14.62
C TYR A 73 -13.77 -2.71 13.79
N PRO A 74 -12.75 -3.58 13.71
CA PRO A 74 -11.40 -3.38 14.18
C PRO A 74 -10.59 -2.41 13.30
N ILE A 75 -9.58 -1.77 13.92
CA ILE A 75 -8.61 -0.90 13.26
C ILE A 75 -7.18 -1.42 13.47
N MET A 76 -6.28 -0.98 12.60
CA MET A 76 -4.84 -1.23 12.72
C MET A 76 -4.11 0.08 12.96
N LEU A 77 -3.41 0.18 14.08
CA LEU A 77 -2.41 1.23 14.30
C LEU A 77 -1.11 0.82 13.61
N LYS A 78 -0.49 1.73 12.89
CA LYS A 78 0.76 1.47 12.14
C LYS A 78 1.76 2.59 12.35
N ALA A 79 3.01 2.23 12.66
CA ALA A 79 4.09 3.19 12.66
C ALA A 79 4.32 3.78 11.25
N LEU A 80 4.50 5.10 11.17
CA LEU A 80 4.76 5.79 9.90
C LEU A 80 6.08 5.32 9.28
N ALA A 81 7.12 5.20 10.09
CA ALA A 81 8.45 4.75 9.68
C ALA A 81 8.61 3.22 9.70
N GLY A 82 7.53 2.46 9.85
CA GLY A 82 7.57 1.01 10.09
C GLY A 82 7.64 0.18 8.81
N GLY A 83 8.22 -1.01 8.96
CA GLY A 83 8.25 -2.08 7.96
C GLY A 83 8.29 -3.46 8.62
N GLY A 84 7.95 -4.51 7.88
CA GLY A 84 8.02 -5.88 8.36
C GLY A 84 7.11 -6.23 9.55
N GLY A 85 6.04 -5.44 9.77
CA GLY A 85 5.07 -5.69 10.85
C GLY A 85 5.44 -5.09 12.22
N LYS A 86 6.58 -4.42 12.36
CA LYS A 86 6.95 -3.70 13.59
C LYS A 86 6.14 -2.41 13.73
N GLY A 87 5.75 -2.08 14.96
CA GLY A 87 4.92 -0.92 15.25
C GLY A 87 3.47 -1.05 14.76
N MET A 88 3.00 -2.27 14.53
CA MET A 88 1.62 -2.56 14.14
C MET A 88 0.85 -3.16 15.32
N ARG A 89 -0.35 -2.63 15.59
CA ARG A 89 -1.25 -3.14 16.62
C ARG A 89 -2.68 -3.19 16.12
N LEU A 90 -3.28 -4.37 16.24
CA LEU A 90 -4.71 -4.56 16.01
C LEU A 90 -5.49 -4.08 17.23
N VAL A 91 -6.52 -3.28 17.01
CA VAL A 91 -7.40 -2.73 18.05
C VAL A 91 -8.83 -3.12 17.68
N ARG A 92 -9.45 -3.92 18.55
CA ARG A 92 -10.79 -4.47 18.29
C ARG A 92 -11.88 -3.68 18.97
N THR A 93 -11.57 -3.02 20.06
CA THR A 93 -12.52 -2.25 20.86
C THR A 93 -11.93 -0.91 21.29
N GLU A 94 -12.79 0.01 21.74
CA GLU A 94 -12.36 1.33 22.19
C GLU A 94 -11.46 1.28 23.42
N GLU A 95 -11.70 0.32 24.32
CA GLU A 95 -10.94 0.16 25.55
C GLU A 95 -9.47 -0.21 25.29
N GLU A 96 -9.19 -0.85 24.16
CA GLU A 96 -7.83 -1.24 23.77
C GLU A 96 -6.99 -0.08 23.23
N VAL A 97 -7.62 1.02 22.81
CA VAL A 97 -6.99 2.13 22.07
C VAL A 97 -5.78 2.70 22.79
N GLU A 98 -5.94 3.07 24.07
CA GLU A 98 -4.88 3.73 24.85
C GLU A 98 -3.64 2.85 24.97
N THR A 99 -3.83 1.59 25.34
CA THR A 99 -2.72 0.64 25.49
C THR A 99 -2.04 0.37 24.16
N ALA A 100 -2.81 0.15 23.10
CA ALA A 100 -2.31 -0.14 21.78
C ALA A 100 -1.53 1.05 21.19
N LEU A 101 -2.04 2.28 21.34
CA LEU A 101 -1.37 3.49 20.87
C LEU A 101 -0.02 3.69 21.55
N ARG A 102 0.00 3.63 22.89
CA ARG A 102 1.24 3.76 23.68
C ARG A 102 2.30 2.74 23.28
N LEU A 103 1.90 1.48 23.12
CA LEU A 103 2.81 0.40 22.72
C LEU A 103 3.32 0.59 21.29
N SER A 104 2.45 0.99 20.34
CA SER A 104 2.86 1.25 18.96
C SER A 104 3.84 2.40 18.85
N GLN A 105 3.59 3.50 19.58
CA GLN A 105 4.48 4.66 19.62
C GLN A 105 5.83 4.32 20.25
N SER A 106 5.83 3.61 21.38
CA SER A 106 7.07 3.16 22.05
C SER A 106 7.92 2.26 21.15
N GLU A 107 7.29 1.29 20.49
CA GLU A 107 8.00 0.38 19.56
C GLU A 107 8.53 1.12 18.34
N ALA A 108 7.74 2.04 17.79
CA ALA A 108 8.13 2.86 16.64
C ALA A 108 9.30 3.79 16.99
N GLY A 109 9.22 4.49 18.11
CA GLY A 109 10.29 5.36 18.60
C GLY A 109 11.61 4.61 18.82
N THR A 110 11.52 3.44 19.46
CA THR A 110 12.71 2.62 19.74
C THR A 110 13.32 2.00 18.48
N SER A 111 12.47 1.51 17.55
CA SER A 111 12.95 0.78 16.38
C SER A 111 13.36 1.69 15.22
N PHE A 112 12.73 2.86 15.11
CA PHE A 112 12.84 3.72 13.91
C PHE A 112 13.21 5.17 14.24
N GLY A 113 13.29 5.55 15.52
CA GLY A 113 13.54 6.93 15.95
C GLY A 113 12.39 7.90 15.67
N ASN A 114 11.21 7.40 15.30
CA ASN A 114 10.02 8.18 15.01
C ASN A 114 8.80 7.42 15.56
N ASP A 115 8.07 8.04 16.49
CA ASP A 115 6.91 7.48 17.18
C ASP A 115 5.58 7.77 16.48
N ALA A 116 5.61 8.43 15.33
CA ALA A 116 4.42 8.77 14.56
C ALA A 116 3.65 7.52 14.14
N VAL A 117 2.35 7.48 14.45
CA VAL A 117 1.43 6.38 14.19
C VAL A 117 0.23 6.88 13.39
N TYR A 118 -0.24 6.10 12.44
CA TYR A 118 -1.46 6.35 11.68
C TYR A 118 -2.42 5.16 11.80
N ILE A 119 -3.68 5.37 11.40
CA ILE A 119 -4.75 4.39 11.50
C ILE A 119 -5.14 3.89 10.13
N GLU A 120 -5.42 2.59 10.01
CA GLU A 120 -6.13 2.01 8.89
C GLU A 120 -7.25 1.10 9.40
N LYS A 121 -8.36 1.04 8.65
CA LYS A 121 -9.38 0.00 8.85
C LYS A 121 -8.71 -1.37 8.73
N TYR A 122 -8.91 -2.24 9.70
CA TYR A 122 -8.46 -3.62 9.58
C TYR A 122 -9.48 -4.44 8.78
N ILE A 123 -9.01 -5.12 7.76
CA ILE A 123 -9.83 -6.01 6.94
C ILE A 123 -9.54 -7.43 7.42
N GLU A 124 -10.59 -8.09 7.93
CA GLU A 124 -10.48 -9.48 8.39
C GLU A 124 -10.50 -10.44 7.20
N ASN A 125 -9.66 -11.46 7.25
CA ASN A 125 -9.50 -12.47 6.20
C ASN A 125 -9.34 -11.87 4.78
N PRO A 126 -8.38 -10.96 4.57
CA PRO A 126 -8.21 -10.31 3.27
C PRO A 126 -7.65 -11.29 2.25
N HIS A 127 -8.07 -11.13 1.00
CA HIS A 127 -7.36 -11.66 -0.15
C HIS A 127 -6.36 -10.64 -0.68
N HIS A 128 -5.15 -11.07 -0.95
CA HIS A 128 -4.14 -10.25 -1.61
C HIS A 128 -4.23 -10.43 -3.12
N ILE A 129 -4.86 -9.48 -3.76
CA ILE A 129 -5.05 -9.45 -5.22
C ILE A 129 -4.24 -8.29 -5.78
N GLU A 130 -3.44 -8.55 -6.80
CA GLU A 130 -2.67 -7.53 -7.49
C GLU A 130 -2.95 -7.55 -8.98
N VAL A 131 -2.96 -6.37 -9.61
CA VAL A 131 -3.15 -6.23 -11.06
C VAL A 131 -1.83 -5.94 -11.72
N GLN A 132 -1.46 -6.75 -12.71
CA GLN A 132 -0.28 -6.49 -13.52
C GLN A 132 -0.59 -5.44 -14.58
N ILE A 133 0.15 -4.35 -14.57
CA ILE A 133 0.04 -3.26 -15.54
C ILE A 133 1.30 -3.21 -16.40
N MET A 134 1.12 -2.85 -17.64
CA MET A 134 2.19 -2.54 -18.58
C MET A 134 1.83 -1.27 -19.34
N GLY A 135 2.78 -0.35 -19.44
CA GLY A 135 2.66 0.90 -20.18
C GLY A 135 3.79 1.08 -21.16
N ASP A 136 3.55 1.85 -22.22
CA ASP A 136 4.56 2.27 -23.17
C ASP A 136 4.82 3.80 -23.08
N LYS A 137 5.87 4.26 -23.74
CA LYS A 137 6.24 5.68 -23.78
C LYS A 137 5.27 6.56 -24.59
N TYR A 138 4.25 5.98 -25.20
CA TYR A 138 3.24 6.70 -26.01
C TYR A 138 1.93 6.90 -25.24
N GLY A 139 1.88 6.50 -23.95
CA GLY A 139 0.70 6.64 -23.11
C GLY A 139 -0.30 5.50 -23.22
N ASN A 140 0.04 4.43 -23.93
CA ASN A 140 -0.79 3.22 -23.90
C ASN A 140 -0.54 2.46 -22.62
N VAL A 141 -1.62 2.10 -21.93
CA VAL A 141 -1.57 1.31 -20.68
C VAL A 141 -2.55 0.17 -20.79
N VAL A 142 -2.08 -1.03 -20.54
CA VAL A 142 -2.89 -2.27 -20.54
C VAL A 142 -2.70 -3.03 -19.22
N HIS A 143 -3.67 -3.86 -18.89
CA HIS A 143 -3.54 -4.84 -17.83
C HIS A 143 -3.26 -6.24 -18.41
N LEU A 144 -2.55 -7.06 -17.63
CA LEU A 144 -2.32 -8.48 -17.91
C LEU A 144 -3.05 -9.35 -16.88
N TYR A 145 -4.26 -8.99 -16.54
CA TYR A 145 -5.09 -9.57 -15.47
C TYR A 145 -4.50 -9.42 -14.07
N GLU A 146 -5.18 -10.02 -13.12
CA GLU A 146 -4.80 -10.05 -11.70
C GLU A 146 -4.08 -11.34 -11.33
N ARG A 147 -3.37 -11.28 -10.21
CA ARG A 147 -2.82 -12.43 -9.51
C ARG A 147 -3.42 -12.52 -8.12
N GLU A 148 -3.80 -13.71 -7.71
CA GLU A 148 -4.15 -14.08 -6.34
C GLU A 148 -2.88 -14.48 -5.60
N CYS A 149 -2.50 -13.70 -4.59
CA CYS A 149 -1.24 -13.85 -3.87
C CYS A 149 -1.45 -14.02 -2.36
N SER A 150 -2.61 -14.54 -1.93
CA SER A 150 -2.97 -14.66 -0.52
C SER A 150 -2.18 -15.72 0.24
N ILE A 151 -1.63 -16.73 -0.47
CA ILE A 151 -0.82 -17.77 0.15
C ILE A 151 0.59 -17.23 0.39
N GLN A 152 0.82 -16.81 1.63
CA GLN A 152 2.06 -16.14 2.02
C GLN A 152 2.66 -16.77 3.28
N ARG A 153 3.98 -16.68 3.41
CA ARG A 153 4.71 -16.99 4.63
C ARG A 153 5.38 -15.74 5.15
N ARG A 154 4.93 -15.21 6.29
CA ARG A 154 5.47 -13.97 6.89
C ARG A 154 5.54 -12.80 5.88
N ASN A 155 4.42 -12.56 5.18
CA ASN A 155 4.27 -11.55 4.12
C ASN A 155 5.10 -11.81 2.84
N GLN A 156 5.68 -12.99 2.69
CA GLN A 156 6.33 -13.42 1.46
C GLN A 156 5.37 -14.28 0.65
N LYS A 157 5.12 -13.90 -0.59
CA LYS A 157 4.31 -14.68 -1.54
C LYS A 157 4.95 -16.04 -1.79
N VAL A 158 4.15 -17.10 -1.68
CA VAL A 158 4.61 -18.50 -1.87
C VAL A 158 3.93 -19.14 -3.08
N ILE A 159 2.62 -18.92 -3.22
CA ILE A 159 1.84 -19.38 -4.37
C ILE A 159 1.09 -18.20 -4.94
N GLU A 160 1.17 -18.06 -6.25
CA GLU A 160 0.45 -17.06 -7.03
C GLU A 160 -0.36 -17.76 -8.12
N GLU A 161 -1.61 -17.36 -8.29
CA GLU A 161 -2.52 -17.89 -9.31
C GLU A 161 -3.05 -16.76 -10.19
N SER A 162 -3.19 -17.02 -11.47
CA SER A 162 -3.80 -16.09 -12.42
C SER A 162 -4.68 -16.84 -13.43
N PRO A 163 -5.93 -16.41 -13.64
CA PRO A 163 -6.67 -15.41 -12.87
C PRO A 163 -7.05 -15.91 -11.47
N SER A 164 -7.43 -14.97 -10.57
CA SER A 164 -7.88 -15.31 -9.22
C SER A 164 -9.15 -16.18 -9.26
N PRO A 165 -9.17 -17.33 -8.58
CA PRO A 165 -10.39 -18.14 -8.45
C PRO A 165 -11.43 -17.48 -7.50
N PHE A 166 -10.99 -16.55 -6.67
CA PHE A 166 -11.82 -15.85 -5.70
C PHE A 166 -12.58 -14.65 -6.30
N VAL A 167 -11.94 -13.91 -7.22
CA VAL A 167 -12.48 -12.66 -7.75
C VAL A 167 -13.61 -12.93 -8.75
N LYS A 168 -14.82 -12.45 -8.45
CA LYS A 168 -15.96 -12.51 -9.36
C LYS A 168 -15.72 -11.65 -10.61
N GLU A 169 -16.25 -12.08 -11.74
CA GLU A 169 -16.05 -11.43 -13.05
C GLU A 169 -16.42 -9.94 -13.05
N GLU A 170 -17.50 -9.56 -12.39
CA GLU A 170 -17.90 -8.16 -12.29
C GLU A 170 -16.89 -7.31 -11.49
N THR A 171 -16.39 -7.85 -10.38
CA THR A 171 -15.35 -7.21 -9.56
C THR A 171 -14.05 -7.12 -10.34
N ARG A 172 -13.66 -8.18 -11.03
CA ARG A 172 -12.47 -8.22 -11.91
C ARG A 172 -12.51 -7.09 -12.92
N LYS A 173 -13.59 -6.96 -13.67
CA LYS A 173 -13.74 -5.88 -14.67
C LYS A 173 -13.57 -4.49 -14.06
N LYS A 174 -14.17 -4.24 -12.90
CA LYS A 174 -14.03 -2.96 -12.20
C LYS A 174 -12.59 -2.72 -11.75
N MET A 175 -11.95 -3.71 -11.13
CA MET A 175 -10.56 -3.62 -10.67
C MET A 175 -9.60 -3.33 -11.82
N LEU A 176 -9.66 -4.11 -12.89
CA LEU A 176 -8.78 -3.97 -14.04
C LEU A 176 -8.94 -2.60 -14.71
N LYS A 177 -10.19 -2.13 -14.87
CA LYS A 177 -10.47 -0.80 -15.42
C LYS A 177 -9.86 0.31 -14.55
N VAL A 178 -10.14 0.28 -13.25
CA VAL A 178 -9.64 1.30 -12.31
C VAL A 178 -8.12 1.32 -12.24
N ALA A 179 -7.47 0.14 -12.27
CA ALA A 179 -6.02 0.03 -12.27
C ALA A 179 -5.39 0.69 -13.52
N VAL A 180 -5.94 0.42 -14.71
CA VAL A 180 -5.47 1.04 -15.95
C VAL A 180 -5.68 2.56 -15.94
N GLU A 181 -6.86 3.03 -15.53
CA GLU A 181 -7.18 4.46 -15.47
C GLU A 181 -6.27 5.21 -14.48
N ALA A 182 -5.98 4.59 -13.35
CA ALA A 182 -5.07 5.16 -12.37
C ALA A 182 -3.64 5.27 -12.90
N CYS A 183 -3.11 4.20 -13.49
CA CYS A 183 -1.76 4.22 -14.05
C CYS A 183 -1.62 5.25 -15.19
N LYS A 184 -2.65 5.43 -16.03
CA LYS A 184 -2.67 6.50 -17.04
C LYS A 184 -2.60 7.91 -16.46
N LYS A 185 -3.18 8.14 -15.26
CA LYS A 185 -3.13 9.45 -14.59
C LYS A 185 -1.80 9.71 -13.87
N ILE A 186 -1.14 8.64 -13.46
CA ILE A 186 0.13 8.71 -12.74
C ILE A 186 1.30 8.97 -13.71
N GLY A 187 1.21 8.48 -14.93
CA GLY A 187 2.22 8.60 -15.99
C GLY A 187 3.03 7.34 -16.19
#